data_29d2b2c659201d569690cce938b37156
#
_entry.id   29d2b2c659201d569690cce938b37156
#
_cell.length_a   1.000
_cell.length_b   1.000
_cell.length_c   1.000
_cell.angle_alpha   90.00
_cell.angle_beta   90.00
_cell.angle_gamma   90.00
#
_symmetry.space_group_name_H-M   'P 1'
#
loop_
_entity.id
_entity.type
_entity.pdbx_description
1 polymer ?
#
loop_
_entity_poly.entity_id
_entity_poly.type
_entity_poly.pdbx_seq_one_letter_code
_entity_poly.pdbx_strand_id
1 'polypeptide(L)'
;MRKREKKRCFIILVSVCFVVFCNHILYKGNIISITAEKMVGASSIVTGTSINSVAEGVSHIGSNIGQMPQWMVTAGSIFFKDDLKPKIELPIKIPKNKKSIVKELPMGTNKLILHIIQKKNSIVVGWQKLGKGFQYKIYITKEGGVEKLWKTTSAAKVSLSLKTDISYKIRVRVFNHKKKVVVNSEKYRIFLPKKVSKICTCSMEETCVKLSWNASRHTDYYLIYRKEGKNKYKKIGKSEKSEYFDEKIKQGKDYSYRIVPVTKIDTNDFIGTGVVKKFDNKKIVQTDHQKYTYEEMAEDIRSLKQKYNGLINYKIIGKSEDERNIYDVILGNQKADKSILIVSTLHAREYMASLLCMNQIEYYLQNYNKEIDGKKEKDILEKIAIHYIPMANPDGVTISQLGIESIRKEQIREQLLKIAIGSTETWKANANGVDLNKNFPYEFEVLGEAGFEGFSGNAAASESETRAVLNLIDNLQNEHNLQGVINYHAMGSIIFGNCKKEGKLKENTKRMYQIAKKVTGYLNAKEYSSNMPESGDAGNLREYLLYEREIPNITIEIGTISCPGPISEFPSIWERNCDLILREAELFL
;
A
#
# COMPACT_ATOMS: atom_id res chain seq x y z
N MET A 1 31.31 -35.52 -26.33
CA MET A 1 30.19 -34.85 -25.69
C MET A 1 30.44 -34.43 -24.24
N ARG A 2 30.92 -35.31 -23.31
CA ARG A 2 31.11 -34.98 -21.89
C ARG A 2 32.05 -33.80 -21.55
N LYS A 3 33.09 -33.53 -22.33
CA LYS A 3 34.01 -32.40 -22.05
C LYS A 3 33.48 -31.03 -22.41
N ARG A 4 32.55 -30.93 -23.36
CA ARG A 4 31.91 -29.67 -23.75
C ARG A 4 30.82 -29.26 -22.77
N GLU A 5 30.09 -30.19 -22.19
CA GLU A 5 29.06 -29.94 -21.19
C GLU A 5 29.67 -29.47 -19.86
N LYS A 6 30.78 -30.09 -19.41
CA LYS A 6 31.49 -29.64 -18.19
C LYS A 6 32.04 -28.21 -18.32
N LYS A 7 32.51 -27.80 -19.52
CA LYS A 7 32.94 -26.43 -19.76
C LYS A 7 31.78 -25.44 -19.76
N ARG A 8 30.59 -25.83 -20.26
CA ARG A 8 29.39 -25.00 -20.22
C ARG A 8 28.87 -24.80 -18.80
N CYS A 9 28.81 -25.83 -17.99
CA CYS A 9 28.43 -25.72 -16.57
C CYS A 9 29.40 -24.85 -15.79
N PHE A 10 30.72 -24.95 -16.04
CA PHE A 10 31.70 -24.12 -15.37
C PHE A 10 31.61 -22.64 -15.74
N ILE A 11 31.35 -22.31 -17.00
CA ILE A 11 31.15 -20.92 -17.46
C ILE A 11 29.87 -20.31 -16.88
N ILE A 12 28.78 -21.06 -16.79
CA ILE A 12 27.52 -20.61 -16.19
C ILE A 12 27.72 -20.38 -14.68
N LEU A 13 28.44 -21.26 -13.99
CA LEU A 13 28.70 -21.12 -12.55
C LEU A 13 29.58 -19.88 -12.25
N VAL A 14 30.59 -19.62 -13.05
CA VAL A 14 31.45 -18.43 -12.94
C VAL A 14 30.68 -17.15 -13.22
N SER A 15 29.76 -17.15 -14.19
CA SER A 15 28.92 -15.99 -14.52
C SER A 15 27.92 -15.67 -13.39
N VAL A 16 27.29 -16.68 -12.79
CA VAL A 16 26.36 -16.50 -11.66
C VAL A 16 27.11 -16.02 -10.40
N CYS A 17 28.30 -16.59 -10.11
CA CYS A 17 29.13 -16.12 -9.00
C CYS A 17 29.62 -14.69 -9.20
N PHE A 18 29.92 -14.27 -10.44
CA PHE A 18 30.36 -12.91 -10.75
C PHE A 18 29.21 -11.88 -10.57
N VAL A 19 27.99 -12.22 -10.99
CA VAL A 19 26.80 -11.36 -10.79
C VAL A 19 26.46 -11.20 -9.31
N VAL A 20 26.55 -12.28 -8.53
CA VAL A 20 26.32 -12.22 -7.07
C VAL A 20 27.41 -11.40 -6.38
N PHE A 21 28.68 -11.54 -6.81
CA PHE A 21 29.80 -10.78 -6.25
C PHE A 21 29.73 -9.29 -6.60
N CYS A 22 29.35 -8.92 -7.83
CA CYS A 22 29.15 -7.53 -8.22
C CYS A 22 27.97 -6.87 -7.50
N ASN A 23 26.85 -7.56 -7.32
CA ASN A 23 25.73 -7.08 -6.50
C ASN A 23 26.12 -6.88 -5.03
N HIS A 24 26.99 -7.73 -4.50
CA HIS A 24 27.47 -7.60 -3.12
C HIS A 24 28.42 -6.39 -2.93
N ILE A 25 29.25 -6.09 -3.94
CA ILE A 25 30.15 -4.91 -3.95
C ILE A 25 29.35 -3.62 -4.11
N LEU A 26 28.33 -3.59 -4.97
CA LEU A 26 27.41 -2.44 -5.12
C LEU A 26 26.63 -2.14 -3.84
N TYR A 27 26.25 -3.18 -3.10
CA TYR A 27 25.56 -3.04 -1.81
C TYR A 27 26.46 -2.49 -0.70
N LYS A 28 27.79 -2.63 -0.80
CA LYS A 28 28.77 -2.13 0.20
C LYS A 28 29.34 -0.74 -0.12
N GLY A 29 28.94 -0.09 -1.20
CA GLY A 29 29.26 1.32 -1.46
C GLY A 29 30.66 1.61 -2.02
N ASN A 30 31.36 0.61 -2.56
CA ASN A 30 32.62 0.84 -3.30
C ASN A 30 32.33 0.89 -4.80
N ILE A 31 32.53 2.09 -5.37
CA ILE A 31 32.24 2.38 -6.77
C ILE A 31 33.35 1.82 -7.67
N ILE A 32 33.03 0.76 -8.42
CA ILE A 32 33.65 0.50 -9.71
C ILE A 32 32.53 0.57 -10.73
N SER A 33 32.47 1.68 -11.47
CA SER A 33 31.45 1.89 -12.51
C SER A 33 31.75 1.00 -13.72
N ILE A 34 31.04 -0.12 -13.81
CA ILE A 34 30.90 -0.88 -15.03
C ILE A 34 29.49 -0.66 -15.53
N THR A 35 29.32 0.08 -16.61
CA THR A 35 28.00 0.40 -17.16
C THR A 35 27.30 -0.86 -17.69
N ALA A 36 25.98 -0.93 -17.52
CA ALA A 36 25.14 -2.04 -17.95
C ALA A 36 25.30 -2.41 -19.44
N GLU A 37 25.65 -1.45 -20.28
CA GLU A 37 25.89 -1.65 -21.71
C GLU A 37 27.04 -2.63 -22.03
N LYS A 38 28.10 -2.66 -21.22
CA LYS A 38 29.19 -3.63 -21.41
C LYS A 38 28.86 -5.05 -20.99
N MET A 39 27.83 -5.25 -20.14
CA MET A 39 27.36 -6.58 -19.75
C MET A 39 26.48 -7.25 -20.81
N VAL A 40 25.63 -6.46 -21.51
CA VAL A 40 24.78 -6.97 -22.60
C VAL A 40 25.61 -7.39 -23.81
N GLY A 41 26.69 -6.68 -24.12
CA GLY A 41 27.61 -7.02 -25.20
C GLY A 41 28.34 -8.34 -24.99
N ALA A 42 28.68 -8.70 -23.77
CA ALA A 42 29.36 -9.95 -23.45
C ALA A 42 28.42 -11.19 -23.49
N SER A 43 27.12 -10.98 -23.26
CA SER A 43 26.08 -12.01 -23.31
C SER A 43 25.67 -12.37 -24.76
N SER A 44 25.65 -11.40 -25.67
CA SER A 44 25.20 -11.58 -27.04
C SER A 44 26.22 -12.28 -27.95
N ILE A 45 27.50 -12.35 -27.58
CA ILE A 45 28.55 -13.02 -28.35
C ILE A 45 28.55 -14.54 -28.10
N VAL A 46 27.92 -15.05 -27.04
CA VAL A 46 28.07 -16.45 -26.61
C VAL A 46 26.89 -17.35 -26.95
N THR A 47 25.68 -16.84 -27.17
CA THR A 47 24.53 -17.71 -27.54
C THR A 47 23.45 -16.93 -28.31
N GLY A 48 23.02 -17.42 -29.44
CA GLY A 48 21.79 -16.99 -30.14
C GLY A 48 20.52 -17.58 -29.53
N THR A 49 20.41 -17.67 -28.19
CA THR A 49 19.25 -18.22 -27.49
C THR A 49 18.51 -17.14 -26.71
N SER A 50 17.19 -17.17 -26.77
CA SER A 50 16.30 -16.23 -26.12
C SER A 50 16.37 -16.32 -24.60
N ILE A 51 16.03 -15.24 -23.90
CA ILE A 51 16.02 -15.13 -22.43
C ILE A 51 15.14 -16.22 -21.77
N ASN A 52 14.11 -16.69 -22.45
CA ASN A 52 13.22 -17.74 -21.94
C ASN A 52 13.91 -19.11 -21.77
N SER A 53 14.88 -19.45 -22.63
CA SER A 53 15.62 -20.71 -22.51
C SER A 53 16.61 -20.73 -21.33
N VAL A 54 16.99 -19.57 -20.82
CA VAL A 54 17.83 -19.42 -19.62
C VAL A 54 17.02 -19.64 -18.33
N ALA A 55 15.76 -19.16 -18.31
CA ALA A 55 14.86 -19.34 -17.18
C ALA A 55 14.48 -20.82 -16.97
N GLU A 56 14.22 -21.58 -18.04
CA GLU A 56 13.95 -23.03 -17.96
C GLU A 56 15.18 -23.82 -17.50
N GLY A 57 16.41 -23.42 -17.90
CA GLY A 57 17.65 -24.05 -17.44
C GLY A 57 17.89 -23.88 -15.93
N VAL A 58 17.45 -22.75 -15.36
CA VAL A 58 17.58 -22.47 -13.92
C VAL A 58 16.58 -23.27 -13.09
N SER A 59 15.36 -23.48 -13.57
CA SER A 59 14.34 -24.29 -12.86
C SER A 59 14.73 -25.77 -12.76
N HIS A 60 15.45 -26.30 -13.75
CA HIS A 60 15.95 -27.69 -13.74
C HIS A 60 17.17 -27.91 -12.84
N ILE A 61 17.95 -26.86 -12.56
CA ILE A 61 19.09 -26.95 -11.64
C ILE A 61 18.61 -27.01 -10.18
N GLY A 62 17.50 -26.36 -9.85
CA GLY A 62 16.90 -26.36 -8.51
C GLY A 62 16.39 -27.73 -8.04
N SER A 63 15.99 -28.59 -8.97
CA SER A 63 15.46 -29.94 -8.66
C SER A 63 16.51 -31.01 -8.40
N ASN A 64 17.80 -30.74 -8.65
CA ASN A 64 18.92 -31.71 -8.51
C ASN A 64 19.88 -31.43 -7.36
N ILE A 65 19.52 -30.56 -6.40
CA ILE A 65 20.34 -30.21 -5.24
C ILE A 65 20.61 -31.44 -4.33
N GLY A 66 19.83 -32.50 -4.44
CA GLY A 66 20.01 -33.75 -3.66
C GLY A 66 21.23 -34.59 -4.00
N GLN A 67 22.01 -34.27 -5.03
CA GLN A 67 23.19 -35.07 -5.46
C GLN A 67 24.51 -34.28 -5.49
N MET A 68 24.61 -33.17 -4.79
CA MET A 68 25.87 -32.41 -4.70
C MET A 68 26.86 -32.99 -3.69
N PRO A 69 28.17 -32.95 -3.96
CA PRO A 69 29.22 -33.40 -3.03
C PRO A 69 29.16 -32.65 -1.70
N GLN A 70 29.44 -33.34 -0.62
CA GLN A 70 29.36 -32.87 0.78
C GLN A 70 30.12 -31.56 1.08
N TRP A 71 31.21 -31.28 0.36
CA TRP A 71 31.96 -30.03 0.49
C TRP A 71 31.22 -28.80 -0.10
N MET A 72 30.36 -28.99 -1.10
CA MET A 72 29.50 -27.91 -1.65
C MET A 72 28.35 -27.54 -0.69
N VAL A 73 27.81 -28.52 0.04
CA VAL A 73 26.80 -28.29 1.07
C VAL A 73 27.43 -27.53 2.25
N THR A 74 28.70 -27.83 2.59
CA THR A 74 29.41 -27.12 3.66
C THR A 74 29.73 -25.67 3.27
N ALA A 75 30.05 -25.39 2.00
CA ALA A 75 30.25 -24.04 1.51
C ALA A 75 28.92 -23.22 1.49
N GLY A 76 27.80 -23.84 1.11
CA GLY A 76 26.48 -23.24 1.18
C GLY A 76 26.05 -22.93 2.61
N SER A 77 26.34 -23.81 3.57
CA SER A 77 25.98 -23.58 4.98
C SER A 77 26.83 -22.49 5.65
N ILE A 78 28.02 -22.17 5.14
CA ILE A 78 28.82 -21.03 5.62
C ILE A 78 28.22 -19.71 5.18
N PHE A 79 27.54 -19.67 4.02
CA PHE A 79 26.86 -18.46 3.53
C PHE A 79 25.47 -18.22 4.12
N PHE A 80 24.82 -19.25 4.67
CA PHE A 80 23.48 -19.16 5.25
C PHE A 80 23.43 -19.38 6.77
N LYS A 81 24.58 -19.40 7.45
CA LYS A 81 24.56 -19.37 8.90
C LYS A 81 24.07 -18.02 9.40
N ASP A 82 22.95 -18.06 10.08
CA ASP A 82 22.14 -17.01 10.75
C ASP A 82 22.91 -16.26 11.87
N ASP A 83 24.22 -16.12 11.79
CA ASP A 83 25.09 -15.56 12.82
C ASP A 83 25.42 -14.06 12.66
N LEU A 84 24.68 -13.35 11.79
CA LEU A 84 24.63 -11.88 11.79
C LEU A 84 23.34 -11.35 12.40
N LYS A 85 22.84 -11.96 13.47
CA LYS A 85 21.99 -11.26 14.42
C LYS A 85 22.92 -10.40 15.28
N PRO A 86 22.87 -9.06 15.19
CA PRO A 86 23.41 -8.28 16.27
C PRO A 86 22.60 -8.66 17.51
N LYS A 87 23.19 -9.46 18.39
CA LYS A 87 22.72 -9.56 19.77
C LYS A 87 22.74 -8.14 20.32
N ILE A 88 21.59 -7.48 20.34
CA ILE A 88 21.39 -6.35 21.24
C ILE A 88 21.30 -7.00 22.62
N GLU A 89 22.43 -7.32 23.20
CA GLU A 89 22.53 -7.53 24.63
C GLU A 89 22.23 -6.19 25.29
N LEU A 90 21.05 -6.07 25.83
CA LEU A 90 20.82 -5.23 26.99
C LEU A 90 21.45 -5.97 28.16
N PRO A 91 22.07 -5.31 29.00
CA PRO A 91 23.17 -4.38 29.10
C PRO A 91 24.51 -5.13 29.22
N ILE A 92 25.58 -4.46 28.88
CA ILE A 92 26.92 -4.90 29.31
C ILE A 92 26.84 -5.20 30.81
N LYS A 93 26.86 -6.49 31.19
CA LYS A 93 27.00 -6.89 32.58
C LYS A 93 28.32 -6.30 33.03
N ILE A 94 28.25 -5.29 33.89
CA ILE A 94 29.42 -4.88 34.67
C ILE A 94 29.86 -6.14 35.40
N PRO A 95 31.11 -6.62 35.22
CA PRO A 95 31.59 -7.81 35.93
C PRO A 95 31.36 -7.57 37.41
N LYS A 96 30.56 -8.41 38.06
CA LYS A 96 30.53 -8.52 39.50
C LYS A 96 31.82 -9.21 39.89
N ASN A 97 32.61 -8.54 40.74
CA ASN A 97 33.86 -8.96 41.36
C ASN A 97 35.14 -8.86 40.52
N LYS A 98 35.79 -7.69 40.65
CA LYS A 98 37.21 -7.68 40.95
C LYS A 98 37.48 -6.60 41.98
N LYS A 99 38.21 -6.97 43.05
CA LYS A 99 38.72 -6.11 44.10
C LYS A 99 39.28 -4.84 43.51
N SER A 100 38.97 -3.69 44.10
CA SER A 100 39.45 -2.37 43.76
C SER A 100 40.99 -2.36 43.72
N ILE A 101 41.55 -2.56 42.56
CA ILE A 101 42.94 -2.19 42.33
C ILE A 101 42.92 -0.67 42.14
N VAL A 102 43.41 0.06 43.11
CA VAL A 102 43.76 1.49 42.97
C VAL A 102 44.92 1.50 41.96
N LYS A 103 44.61 1.58 40.68
CA LYS A 103 45.60 1.92 39.67
C LYS A 103 45.66 3.44 39.58
N GLU A 104 46.80 3.97 39.90
CA GLU A 104 47.17 5.35 39.54
C GLU A 104 46.91 5.53 38.04
N LEU A 105 46.49 6.73 37.64
CA LEU A 105 46.38 7.06 36.22
C LEU A 105 47.71 6.73 35.55
N PRO A 106 47.72 6.02 34.41
CA PRO A 106 48.96 5.83 33.65
C PRO A 106 49.56 7.20 33.41
N MET A 107 50.83 7.41 33.73
CA MET A 107 51.58 8.63 33.46
C MET A 107 51.44 8.91 31.94
N GLY A 108 50.70 9.98 31.57
CA GLY A 108 50.49 10.41 30.18
C GLY A 108 49.05 10.63 29.73
N THR A 109 48.01 10.23 30.50
CA THR A 109 46.61 10.51 30.11
C THR A 109 46.10 11.78 30.80
N ASN A 110 46.18 12.91 30.08
CA ASN A 110 45.68 14.23 30.55
C ASN A 110 44.15 14.37 30.53
N LYS A 111 43.38 13.29 30.27
CA LYS A 111 41.93 13.39 30.10
C LYS A 111 41.17 12.30 30.87
N LEU A 112 40.08 12.67 31.51
CA LEU A 112 39.14 11.75 32.14
C LEU A 112 38.19 11.18 31.07
N ILE A 113 38.17 9.86 30.93
CA ILE A 113 37.25 9.18 30.00
C ILE A 113 35.89 8.98 30.69
N LEU A 114 34.82 9.38 29.99
CA LEU A 114 33.43 9.17 30.43
C LEU A 114 32.82 7.98 29.72
N HIS A 115 32.09 7.17 30.48
CA HIS A 115 31.25 6.09 29.97
C HIS A 115 29.80 6.50 30.10
N ILE A 116 29.07 6.54 28.98
CA ILE A 116 27.67 6.96 28.93
C ILE A 116 26.80 5.75 28.67
N ILE A 117 25.84 5.51 29.56
CA ILE A 117 24.88 4.40 29.45
C ILE A 117 23.48 4.94 29.57
N GLN A 118 22.66 4.74 28.54
CA GLN A 118 21.24 5.04 28.63
C GLN A 118 20.48 3.94 29.37
N LYS A 119 19.73 4.30 30.38
CA LYS A 119 18.69 3.49 31.03
C LYS A 119 17.33 3.98 30.61
N LYS A 120 16.27 3.23 30.94
CA LYS A 120 14.90 3.51 30.48
C LYS A 120 14.47 4.99 30.59
N ASN A 121 14.81 5.63 31.69
CA ASN A 121 14.38 7.04 31.98
C ASN A 121 15.54 7.95 32.39
N SER A 122 16.79 7.53 32.24
CA SER A 122 17.95 8.29 32.68
C SER A 122 19.20 7.95 31.92
N ILE A 123 20.13 8.90 31.89
CA ILE A 123 21.48 8.69 31.39
C ILE A 123 22.42 8.54 32.57
N VAL A 124 23.14 7.44 32.64
CA VAL A 124 24.17 7.21 33.64
C VAL A 124 25.52 7.60 33.01
N VAL A 125 26.19 8.55 33.61
CA VAL A 125 27.54 8.96 33.26
C VAL A 125 28.49 8.44 34.32
N GLY A 126 29.40 7.58 33.93
CA GLY A 126 30.41 6.95 34.79
C GLY A 126 31.81 7.33 34.37
N TRP A 127 32.75 7.22 35.27
CA TRP A 127 34.20 7.43 35.04
C TRP A 127 35.06 6.61 36.01
N GLN A 128 36.35 6.61 35.76
CA GLN A 128 37.31 5.93 36.66
C GLN A 128 37.39 6.68 38.01
N LYS A 129 37.28 5.96 39.11
CA LYS A 129 37.43 6.51 40.45
C LYS A 129 38.95 6.70 40.77
N LEU A 130 39.34 7.91 41.15
CA LEU A 130 40.76 8.27 41.40
C LEU A 130 41.20 8.09 42.86
N GLY A 131 40.39 7.51 43.73
CA GLY A 131 40.76 7.25 45.12
C GLY A 131 40.05 8.16 46.13
N LYS A 132 40.48 8.12 47.38
CA LYS A 132 39.93 8.96 48.48
C LYS A 132 40.44 10.41 48.36
N GLY A 133 39.62 11.40 48.68
CA GLY A 133 39.98 12.83 48.70
C GLY A 133 39.72 13.59 47.39
N PHE A 134 39.27 12.92 46.32
CA PHE A 134 38.88 13.58 45.08
C PHE A 134 37.38 13.88 45.04
N GLN A 135 37.04 15.09 44.55
CA GLN A 135 35.67 15.52 44.29
C GLN A 135 35.48 15.67 42.77
N TYR A 136 34.33 15.24 42.29
CA TYR A 136 33.93 15.35 40.90
C TYR A 136 32.84 16.40 40.75
N LYS A 137 33.06 17.44 39.95
CA LYS A 137 32.07 18.45 39.62
C LYS A 137 31.59 18.21 38.20
N ILE A 138 30.30 17.97 38.04
CA ILE A 138 29.62 17.70 36.77
C ILE A 138 29.02 19.01 36.29
N TYR A 139 29.42 19.40 35.09
CA TYR A 139 28.91 20.57 34.42
C TYR A 139 28.07 20.16 33.23
N ILE A 140 26.95 20.88 33.05
CA ILE A 140 26.02 20.65 31.95
C ILE A 140 25.84 21.96 31.19
N THR A 141 25.96 21.89 29.86
CA THR A 141 25.57 22.94 28.94
C THR A 141 24.34 22.48 28.17
N LYS A 142 23.23 23.18 28.31
CA LYS A 142 22.04 22.98 27.48
C LYS A 142 22.23 23.73 26.16
N GLU A 143 21.65 23.23 25.07
CA GLU A 143 21.63 23.90 23.76
C GLU A 143 21.27 25.37 23.87
N GLY A 144 22.10 26.26 23.27
CA GLY A 144 21.94 27.72 23.36
C GLY A 144 22.32 28.36 24.72
N GLY A 145 22.73 27.55 25.71
CA GLY A 145 23.05 28.05 27.06
C GLY A 145 24.53 27.98 27.41
N VAL A 146 24.85 28.48 28.61
CA VAL A 146 26.21 28.45 29.19
C VAL A 146 26.43 27.18 30.04
N GLU A 147 27.69 26.84 30.25
CA GLU A 147 28.08 25.71 31.12
C GLU A 147 27.77 26.05 32.58
N LYS A 148 26.95 25.23 33.22
CA LYS A 148 26.53 25.36 34.64
C LYS A 148 26.93 24.15 35.44
N LEU A 149 27.41 24.38 36.68
CA LEU A 149 27.64 23.32 37.63
C LEU A 149 26.28 22.66 37.98
N TRP A 150 26.14 21.36 37.70
CA TRP A 150 24.93 20.62 37.98
C TRP A 150 25.02 19.87 39.32
N LYS A 151 26.16 19.22 39.58
CA LYS A 151 26.33 18.40 40.80
C LYS A 151 27.81 18.29 41.20
N THR A 152 28.04 18.21 42.51
CA THR A 152 29.31 17.78 43.09
C THR A 152 29.13 16.43 43.75
N THR A 153 30.06 15.48 43.60
CA THR A 153 30.01 14.13 44.16
C THR A 153 31.40 13.55 44.37
N SER A 154 31.52 12.60 45.31
CA SER A 154 32.67 11.72 45.44
C SER A 154 32.47 10.37 44.77
N ALA A 155 31.27 10.09 44.25
CA ALA A 155 30.96 8.88 43.50
C ALA A 155 31.51 8.94 42.09
N ALA A 156 31.90 7.82 41.54
CA ALA A 156 32.44 7.70 40.17
C ALA A 156 31.35 7.56 39.10
N LYS A 157 30.10 7.90 39.42
CA LYS A 157 28.97 7.91 38.49
C LYS A 157 27.85 8.83 38.96
N VAL A 158 27.08 9.33 38.00
CA VAL A 158 25.83 10.08 38.27
C VAL A 158 24.74 9.62 37.30
N SER A 159 23.49 9.78 37.73
CA SER A 159 22.32 9.53 36.87
C SER A 159 21.64 10.86 36.59
N LEU A 160 21.39 11.12 35.31
CA LEU A 160 20.81 12.37 34.79
C LEU A 160 19.43 12.07 34.21
N SER A 161 18.44 12.89 34.60
CA SER A 161 17.15 12.93 33.91
C SER A 161 17.16 14.11 32.97
N LEU A 162 17.27 13.83 31.65
CA LEU A 162 17.35 14.85 30.60
C LEU A 162 16.01 14.95 29.86
N LYS A 163 15.65 16.18 29.46
CA LYS A 163 14.50 16.40 28.59
C LYS A 163 14.82 15.92 27.17
N THR A 164 13.83 15.35 26.50
CA THR A 164 13.93 14.98 25.09
C THR A 164 13.97 16.21 24.18
N ASP A 165 14.48 16.06 22.95
CA ASP A 165 14.56 17.10 21.93
C ASP A 165 15.46 18.31 22.30
N ILE A 166 16.38 18.09 23.21
CA ILE A 166 17.36 19.09 23.65
C ILE A 166 18.74 18.47 23.63
N SER A 167 19.70 19.18 23.02
CA SER A 167 21.11 18.78 23.03
C SER A 167 21.77 19.25 24.33
N TYR A 168 22.51 18.35 24.96
CA TYR A 168 23.28 18.64 26.16
C TYR A 168 24.76 18.32 25.91
N LYS A 169 25.66 19.12 26.47
CA LYS A 169 27.08 18.79 26.59
C LYS A 169 27.41 18.61 28.04
N ILE A 170 28.05 17.49 28.39
CA ILE A 170 28.43 17.14 29.75
C ILE A 170 29.94 17.13 29.84
N ARG A 171 30.46 17.71 30.93
CA ARG A 171 31.87 17.70 31.31
C ARG A 171 31.99 17.36 32.77
N VAL A 172 32.99 16.55 33.13
CA VAL A 172 33.37 16.25 34.51
C VAL A 172 34.76 16.84 34.78
N ARG A 173 34.88 17.64 35.86
CA ARG A 173 36.14 18.14 36.35
C ARG A 173 36.45 17.51 37.69
N VAL A 174 37.67 17.08 37.88
CA VAL A 174 38.15 16.45 39.10
C VAL A 174 38.96 17.44 39.94
N PHE A 175 38.63 17.53 41.19
CA PHE A 175 39.31 18.40 42.14
C PHE A 175 39.97 17.56 43.25
N ASN A 176 41.17 17.95 43.65
CA ASN A 176 41.87 17.37 44.79
C ASN A 176 41.43 18.03 46.10
N HIS A 177 41.99 17.58 47.23
CA HIS A 177 41.74 18.09 48.60
C HIS A 177 42.08 19.57 48.73
N LYS A 178 43.02 20.13 47.90
CA LYS A 178 43.38 21.54 47.87
C LYS A 178 42.46 22.35 46.94
N LYS A 179 41.32 21.79 46.50
CA LYS A 179 40.34 22.37 45.60
C LYS A 179 40.91 22.80 44.21
N LYS A 180 42.09 22.26 43.83
CA LYS A 180 42.68 22.48 42.48
C LYS A 180 42.13 21.42 41.51
N VAL A 181 41.89 21.84 40.26
CA VAL A 181 41.52 20.93 39.19
C VAL A 181 42.74 20.09 38.79
N VAL A 182 42.59 18.79 38.79
CA VAL A 182 43.65 17.83 38.44
C VAL A 182 43.47 17.22 37.08
N VAL A 183 42.22 16.99 36.67
CA VAL A 183 41.91 16.47 35.35
C VAL A 183 40.51 16.86 34.91
N ASN A 184 40.29 16.99 33.61
CA ASN A 184 39.01 17.27 32.97
C ASN A 184 38.65 16.15 32.00
N SER A 185 37.35 15.91 31.84
CA SER A 185 36.88 15.17 30.67
C SER A 185 36.74 16.10 29.46
N GLU A 186 36.65 15.51 28.29
CA GLU A 186 36.10 16.22 27.13
C GLU A 186 34.63 16.57 27.36
N LYS A 187 34.07 17.39 26.47
CA LYS A 187 32.62 17.69 26.46
C LYS A 187 31.90 16.62 25.64
N TYR A 188 31.21 15.74 26.30
CA TYR A 188 30.40 14.72 25.64
C TYR A 188 29.02 15.25 25.29
N ARG A 189 28.62 15.09 24.02
CA ARG A 189 27.27 15.44 23.56
C ARG A 189 26.30 14.32 23.91
N ILE A 190 25.10 14.67 24.36
CA ILE A 190 23.98 13.76 24.62
C ILE A 190 22.72 14.38 24.04
N PHE A 191 21.94 13.60 23.33
CA PHE A 191 20.65 14.00 22.80
C PHE A 191 19.67 12.82 22.94
N LEU A 192 18.52 13.07 23.54
CA LEU A 192 17.43 12.09 23.60
C LEU A 192 16.36 12.50 22.58
N PRO A 193 16.16 11.73 21.51
CA PRO A 193 15.19 12.10 20.50
C PRO A 193 13.77 12.11 21.05
N LYS A 194 12.96 13.05 20.58
CA LYS A 194 11.53 13.12 20.87
C LYS A 194 10.81 11.92 20.26
N LYS A 195 9.73 11.47 20.91
CA LYS A 195 8.85 10.47 20.32
C LYS A 195 8.31 10.94 18.96
N VAL A 196 8.15 10.03 18.01
CA VAL A 196 7.48 10.31 16.72
C VAL A 196 6.02 10.69 16.94
N SER A 197 5.41 11.35 15.97
CA SER A 197 3.98 11.72 16.01
C SER A 197 3.31 11.33 14.70
N LYS A 198 1.98 11.38 14.65
CA LYS A 198 1.16 11.10 13.47
C LYS A 198 1.57 9.80 12.75
N ILE A 199 1.60 8.67 13.48
CA ILE A 199 1.84 7.37 12.85
C ILE A 199 0.60 6.98 12.07
N CYS A 200 0.76 6.82 10.76
CA CYS A 200 -0.25 6.29 9.85
C CYS A 200 0.13 4.86 9.45
N THR A 201 -0.88 4.07 9.18
CA THR A 201 -0.76 2.72 8.60
C THR A 201 -1.61 2.69 7.35
N CYS A 202 -1.06 2.21 6.26
CA CYS A 202 -1.77 2.04 4.99
C CYS A 202 -1.57 0.60 4.54
N SER A 203 -2.65 -0.13 4.34
CA SER A 203 -2.58 -1.42 3.66
C SER A 203 -2.24 -1.14 2.20
N MET A 204 -1.12 -1.68 1.73
CA MET A 204 -0.71 -1.56 0.32
C MET A 204 -1.13 -2.78 -0.47
N GLU A 205 -1.08 -3.95 0.20
CA GLU A 205 -1.45 -5.27 -0.31
C GLU A 205 -1.84 -6.15 0.87
N GLU A 206 -2.40 -7.31 0.62
CA GLU A 206 -2.83 -8.27 1.67
C GLU A 206 -1.70 -8.65 2.64
N THR A 207 -0.47 -8.66 2.15
CA THR A 207 0.72 -9.04 2.91
C THR A 207 1.63 -7.87 3.27
N CYS A 208 1.28 -6.64 2.82
CA CYS A 208 2.11 -5.45 3.00
C CYS A 208 1.35 -4.31 3.67
N VAL A 209 1.96 -3.69 4.67
CA VAL A 209 1.51 -2.43 5.26
C VAL A 209 2.62 -1.40 5.22
N LYS A 210 2.31 -0.24 4.67
CA LYS A 210 3.17 0.95 4.77
C LYS A 210 2.91 1.64 6.11
N LEU A 211 3.97 1.87 6.85
CA LEU A 211 3.99 2.72 8.04
C LEU A 211 4.61 4.06 7.66
N SER A 212 4.01 5.15 8.07
CA SER A 212 4.58 6.50 7.92
C SER A 212 4.38 7.30 9.20
N TRP A 213 5.27 8.26 9.47
CA TRP A 213 5.23 9.10 10.66
C TRP A 213 5.93 10.44 10.44
N ASN A 214 5.61 11.42 11.28
CA ASN A 214 6.35 12.68 11.24
C ASN A 214 7.76 12.47 11.80
N ALA A 215 8.75 12.97 11.09
CA ALA A 215 10.15 12.88 11.49
C ALA A 215 10.38 13.53 12.87
N SER A 216 11.26 12.93 13.66
CA SER A 216 11.73 13.50 14.92
C SER A 216 13.07 14.21 14.68
N ARG A 217 13.24 15.37 15.28
CA ARG A 217 14.44 16.19 15.13
C ARG A 217 15.71 15.43 15.52
N HIS A 218 16.78 15.60 14.78
CA HIS A 218 18.08 14.95 15.02
C HIS A 218 18.02 13.42 15.18
N THR A 219 17.10 12.78 14.47
CA THR A 219 16.98 11.33 14.42
C THR A 219 17.75 10.81 13.21
N ASP A 220 18.68 9.89 13.44
CA ASP A 220 19.46 9.27 12.36
C ASP A 220 18.73 8.06 11.77
N TYR A 221 17.95 7.36 12.60
CA TYR A 221 17.14 6.25 12.14
C TYR A 221 16.03 5.87 13.15
N TYR A 222 15.13 5.02 12.70
CA TYR A 222 14.04 4.48 13.49
C TYR A 222 14.16 2.96 13.60
N LEU A 223 13.88 2.42 14.76
CA LEU A 223 13.70 0.99 15.00
C LEU A 223 12.23 0.67 14.95
N ILE A 224 11.86 -0.31 14.11
CA ILE A 224 10.49 -0.73 13.92
C ILE A 224 10.29 -2.09 14.60
N TYR A 225 9.29 -2.16 15.47
CA TYR A 225 8.88 -3.37 16.16
C TYR A 225 7.44 -3.68 15.81
N ARG A 226 7.14 -4.96 15.63
CA ARG A 226 5.79 -5.49 15.40
C ARG A 226 5.39 -6.44 16.52
N LYS A 227 4.11 -6.40 16.89
CA LYS A 227 3.43 -7.35 17.75
C LYS A 227 2.20 -7.88 17.02
N GLU A 228 2.03 -9.18 16.90
CA GLU A 228 0.85 -9.86 16.38
C GLU A 228 -0.05 -10.25 17.55
N GLY A 229 -1.29 -9.81 17.57
CA GLY A 229 -2.28 -10.09 18.59
C GLY A 229 -1.75 -9.85 20.02
N LYS A 230 -1.74 -10.90 20.85
CA LYS A 230 -1.26 -10.86 22.25
C LYS A 230 0.25 -11.13 22.41
N ASN A 231 0.99 -11.38 21.33
CA ASN A 231 2.41 -11.70 21.36
C ASN A 231 3.28 -10.53 21.86
N LYS A 232 4.56 -10.78 22.10
CA LYS A 232 5.55 -9.73 22.46
C LYS A 232 6.00 -8.97 21.20
N TYR A 233 6.41 -7.71 21.40
CA TYR A 233 7.02 -6.92 20.33
C TYR A 233 8.35 -7.55 19.89
N LYS A 234 8.49 -7.78 18.58
CA LYS A 234 9.73 -8.21 17.94
C LYS A 234 10.22 -7.09 17.02
N LYS A 235 11.52 -6.82 17.01
CA LYS A 235 12.13 -5.92 16.03
C LYS A 235 12.00 -6.56 14.64
N ILE A 236 11.45 -5.81 13.69
CA ILE A 236 11.25 -6.25 12.30
C ILE A 236 12.12 -5.47 11.31
N GLY A 237 12.60 -4.28 11.70
CA GLY A 237 13.44 -3.50 10.81
C GLY A 237 14.05 -2.25 11.41
N LYS A 238 14.77 -1.54 10.55
CA LYS A 238 15.36 -0.22 10.74
C LYS A 238 15.05 0.61 9.50
N SER A 239 14.72 1.89 9.66
CA SER A 239 14.55 2.85 8.57
C SER A 239 15.26 4.15 8.87
N GLU A 240 15.92 4.73 7.89
CA GLU A 240 16.49 6.08 7.95
C GLU A 240 15.50 7.14 7.46
N LYS A 241 14.42 6.69 6.79
CA LYS A 241 13.29 7.51 6.37
C LYS A 241 12.17 7.45 7.40
N SER A 242 11.23 8.39 7.34
CA SER A 242 10.02 8.40 8.17
C SER A 242 8.92 7.46 7.65
N GLU A 243 9.32 6.37 7.02
CA GLU A 243 8.45 5.34 6.49
C GLU A 243 9.09 3.96 6.60
N TYR A 244 8.26 2.92 6.58
CA TYR A 244 8.69 1.52 6.58
C TYR A 244 7.62 0.63 5.98
N PHE A 245 8.02 -0.33 5.15
CA PHE A 245 7.13 -1.34 4.58
C PHE A 245 7.31 -2.65 5.33
N ASP A 246 6.23 -3.18 5.88
CA ASP A 246 6.20 -4.52 6.46
C ASP A 246 5.49 -5.47 5.49
N GLU A 247 6.27 -6.20 4.72
CA GLU A 247 5.83 -7.13 3.68
C GLU A 247 5.54 -8.55 4.23
N LYS A 248 5.48 -8.70 5.55
CA LYS A 248 5.34 -10.00 6.22
C LYS A 248 4.15 -10.02 7.17
N ILE A 249 3.08 -9.31 6.83
CA ILE A 249 1.81 -9.41 7.53
C ILE A 249 0.97 -10.54 6.96
N LYS A 250 0.01 -11.01 7.73
CA LYS A 250 -0.97 -12.03 7.33
C LYS A 250 -2.35 -11.43 7.43
N GLN A 251 -3.18 -11.70 6.44
CA GLN A 251 -4.57 -11.30 6.45
C GLN A 251 -5.31 -11.81 7.68
N GLY A 252 -6.29 -11.07 8.16
CA GLY A 252 -7.09 -11.43 9.34
C GLY A 252 -6.36 -11.39 10.68
N LYS A 253 -5.12 -10.89 10.74
CA LYS A 253 -4.35 -10.74 11.97
C LYS A 253 -4.22 -9.29 12.39
N ASP A 254 -4.42 -9.05 13.69
CA ASP A 254 -4.21 -7.72 14.28
C ASP A 254 -2.74 -7.52 14.61
N TYR A 255 -2.22 -6.37 14.22
CA TYR A 255 -0.86 -5.97 14.50
C TYR A 255 -0.80 -4.70 15.35
N SER A 256 0.28 -4.57 16.10
CA SER A 256 0.64 -3.31 16.73
C SER A 256 2.08 -3.01 16.40
N TYR A 257 2.33 -1.83 15.87
CA TYR A 257 3.66 -1.36 15.54
C TYR A 257 4.16 -0.41 16.60
N ARG A 258 5.45 -0.51 16.94
CA ARG A 258 6.15 0.44 17.81
C ARG A 258 7.30 1.02 17.02
N ILE A 259 7.31 2.35 16.88
CA ILE A 259 8.35 3.09 16.18
C ILE A 259 9.16 3.86 17.20
N VAL A 260 10.47 3.66 17.18
CA VAL A 260 11.42 4.16 18.18
C VAL A 260 12.50 4.98 17.47
N PRO A 261 12.57 6.30 17.66
CA PRO A 261 13.60 7.13 17.06
C PRO A 261 14.93 6.92 17.78
N VAL A 262 16.02 6.96 17.03
CA VAL A 262 17.39 6.81 17.53
C VAL A 262 18.29 7.89 16.98
N THR A 263 19.06 8.54 17.86
CA THR A 263 20.11 9.50 17.51
C THR A 263 21.47 8.87 17.76
N LYS A 264 22.34 8.93 16.78
CA LYS A 264 23.71 8.48 16.85
C LYS A 264 24.63 9.64 17.23
N ILE A 265 25.40 9.49 18.28
CA ILE A 265 26.43 10.45 18.65
C ILE A 265 27.72 9.64 18.92
N ASP A 266 28.72 9.85 18.10
CA ASP A 266 29.96 9.05 18.09
C ASP A 266 29.63 7.54 18.01
N THR A 267 30.01 6.78 19.00
CA THR A 267 29.75 5.33 19.10
C THR A 267 28.50 4.98 19.89
N ASN A 268 27.75 5.97 20.38
CA ASN A 268 26.58 5.75 21.25
C ASN A 268 25.26 5.99 20.51
N ASP A 269 24.34 5.08 20.65
CA ASP A 269 22.96 5.18 20.21
C ASP A 269 22.06 5.70 21.36
N PHE A 270 21.43 6.84 21.16
CA PHE A 270 20.46 7.39 22.09
C PHE A 270 19.05 7.10 21.61
N ILE A 271 18.33 6.30 22.39
CA ILE A 271 17.04 5.72 22.02
C ILE A 271 15.92 6.56 22.62
N GLY A 272 15.02 7.05 21.79
CA GLY A 272 13.83 7.79 22.22
C GLY A 272 12.71 6.89 22.72
N THR A 273 11.62 7.52 23.14
CA THR A 273 10.41 6.79 23.54
C THR A 273 9.68 6.26 22.32
N GLY A 274 9.37 4.98 22.31
CA GLY A 274 8.59 4.36 21.25
C GLY A 274 7.11 4.73 21.33
N VAL A 275 6.51 4.97 20.17
CA VAL A 275 5.07 5.20 20.01
C VAL A 275 4.44 3.99 19.34
N VAL A 276 3.25 3.64 19.81
CA VAL A 276 2.50 2.48 19.32
C VAL A 276 1.34 2.92 18.45
N LYS A 277 1.19 2.27 17.30
CA LYS A 277 -0.01 2.31 16.45
C LYS A 277 -0.56 0.91 16.30
N LYS A 278 -1.86 0.74 16.54
CA LYS A 278 -2.58 -0.48 16.19
C LYS A 278 -2.92 -0.43 14.71
N PHE A 279 -2.87 -1.56 14.08
CA PHE A 279 -3.29 -1.79 12.70
C PHE A 279 -4.28 -2.95 12.72
N ASP A 280 -5.53 -2.64 12.44
CA ASP A 280 -6.59 -3.63 12.27
C ASP A 280 -6.57 -4.07 10.81
N ASN A 281 -6.06 -5.27 10.58
CA ASN A 281 -5.96 -5.87 9.25
C ASN A 281 -7.20 -6.68 8.89
N LYS A 282 -8.27 -6.57 9.63
CA LYS A 282 -9.54 -7.18 9.24
C LYS A 282 -10.17 -6.36 8.14
N LYS A 283 -9.88 -6.74 6.93
CA LYS A 283 -10.60 -6.30 5.75
C LYS A 283 -12.03 -6.85 5.81
N ILE A 284 -12.99 -6.04 5.42
CA ILE A 284 -14.37 -6.48 5.20
C ILE A 284 -14.46 -7.04 3.80
N VAL A 285 -14.08 -6.25 2.79
CA VAL A 285 -14.08 -6.67 1.39
C VAL A 285 -12.91 -7.60 1.12
N GLN A 286 -13.18 -8.90 0.92
CA GLN A 286 -12.16 -9.89 0.61
C GLN A 286 -11.81 -9.84 -0.87
N THR A 287 -10.52 -9.99 -1.20
CA THR A 287 -9.99 -9.87 -2.56
C THR A 287 -9.15 -11.08 -2.98
N ASP A 288 -9.37 -12.23 -2.34
CA ASP A 288 -8.54 -13.43 -2.48
C ASP A 288 -9.26 -14.60 -3.16
N HIS A 289 -10.49 -14.39 -3.65
CA HIS A 289 -11.28 -15.42 -4.32
C HIS A 289 -11.95 -14.90 -5.60
N GLN A 290 -12.20 -15.84 -6.53
CA GLN A 290 -12.61 -15.54 -7.91
C GLN A 290 -14.00 -14.90 -8.01
N LYS A 291 -14.96 -15.34 -7.20
CA LYS A 291 -16.38 -14.95 -7.33
C LYS A 291 -16.77 -14.02 -6.20
N TYR A 292 -16.84 -12.73 -6.47
CA TYR A 292 -17.41 -11.74 -5.55
C TYR A 292 -18.92 -11.67 -5.79
N THR A 293 -19.68 -12.34 -4.94
CA THR A 293 -21.13 -12.55 -5.15
C THR A 293 -21.97 -11.33 -4.77
N TYR A 294 -23.22 -11.29 -5.25
CA TYR A 294 -24.21 -10.29 -4.82
C TYR A 294 -24.43 -10.33 -3.31
N GLU A 295 -24.57 -11.51 -2.74
CA GLU A 295 -24.80 -11.72 -1.31
C GLU A 295 -23.62 -11.19 -0.48
N GLU A 296 -22.40 -11.44 -0.92
CA GLU A 296 -21.17 -10.93 -0.32
C GLU A 296 -21.11 -9.40 -0.36
N MET A 297 -21.32 -8.81 -1.53
CA MET A 297 -21.39 -7.36 -1.69
C MET A 297 -22.43 -6.72 -0.76
N ALA A 298 -23.63 -7.29 -0.69
CA ALA A 298 -24.71 -6.78 0.15
C ALA A 298 -24.36 -6.86 1.65
N GLU A 299 -23.66 -7.92 2.09
CA GLU A 299 -23.17 -8.05 3.47
C GLU A 299 -22.02 -7.08 3.76
N ASP A 300 -21.10 -6.92 2.82
CA ASP A 300 -20.00 -5.98 2.94
C ASP A 300 -20.50 -4.54 3.07
N ILE A 301 -21.51 -4.12 2.29
CA ILE A 301 -22.14 -2.79 2.40
C ILE A 301 -22.68 -2.58 3.83
N ARG A 302 -23.40 -3.56 4.40
CA ARG A 302 -23.94 -3.49 5.76
C ARG A 302 -22.81 -3.41 6.80
N SER A 303 -21.80 -4.23 6.66
CA SER A 303 -20.65 -4.30 7.55
C SER A 303 -19.81 -3.04 7.51
N LEU A 304 -19.58 -2.46 6.33
CA LEU A 304 -18.91 -1.17 6.15
C LEU A 304 -19.72 -0.04 6.82
N LYS A 305 -21.04 0.00 6.63
CA LYS A 305 -21.91 0.98 7.28
C LYS A 305 -21.85 0.87 8.80
N GLN A 306 -21.82 -0.34 9.34
CA GLN A 306 -21.69 -0.55 10.78
C GLN A 306 -20.33 -0.09 11.30
N LYS A 307 -19.23 -0.47 10.61
CA LYS A 307 -17.86 -0.17 11.04
C LYS A 307 -17.50 1.32 10.92
N TYR A 308 -17.96 1.97 9.85
CA TYR A 308 -17.63 3.36 9.49
C TYR A 308 -18.85 4.29 9.58
N ASN A 309 -19.68 4.08 10.58
CA ASN A 309 -20.91 4.85 10.77
C ASN A 309 -20.63 6.37 10.77
N GLY A 310 -21.41 7.11 9.96
CA GLY A 310 -21.25 8.56 9.74
C GLY A 310 -20.37 8.94 8.55
N LEU A 311 -19.53 8.03 8.02
CA LEU A 311 -18.68 8.28 6.85
C LEU A 311 -19.22 7.64 5.58
N ILE A 312 -20.09 6.65 5.71
CA ILE A 312 -20.72 5.90 4.62
C ILE A 312 -22.23 5.76 4.89
N ASN A 313 -23.01 5.81 3.84
CA ASN A 313 -24.41 5.43 3.83
C ASN A 313 -24.73 4.61 2.58
N TYR A 314 -25.92 4.05 2.50
CA TYR A 314 -26.44 3.45 1.28
C TYR A 314 -27.95 3.63 1.17
N LYS A 315 -28.44 3.61 -0.05
CA LYS A 315 -29.85 3.59 -0.41
C LYS A 315 -30.12 2.41 -1.35
N ILE A 316 -31.32 1.90 -1.34
CA ILE A 316 -31.82 1.00 -2.38
C ILE A 316 -32.49 1.89 -3.43
N ILE A 317 -31.95 1.89 -4.65
CA ILE A 317 -32.43 2.74 -5.76
C ILE A 317 -33.38 2.00 -6.70
N GLY A 318 -33.46 0.70 -6.56
CA GLY A 318 -34.34 -0.17 -7.35
C GLY A 318 -34.14 -1.62 -7.01
N LYS A 319 -34.81 -2.45 -7.75
CA LYS A 319 -34.66 -3.90 -7.72
C LYS A 319 -34.47 -4.43 -9.12
N SER A 320 -33.68 -5.49 -9.23
CA SER A 320 -33.53 -6.25 -10.47
C SER A 320 -34.78 -7.07 -10.77
N GLU A 321 -34.82 -7.71 -11.92
CA GLU A 321 -35.94 -8.55 -12.36
C GLU A 321 -36.23 -9.71 -11.39
N ASP A 322 -35.19 -10.29 -10.77
CA ASP A 322 -35.28 -11.35 -9.75
C ASP A 322 -35.28 -10.80 -8.29
N GLU A 323 -35.73 -9.53 -8.12
CA GLU A 323 -35.94 -8.86 -6.82
C GLU A 323 -34.67 -8.67 -5.97
N ARG A 324 -33.47 -8.65 -6.56
CA ARG A 324 -32.25 -8.22 -5.86
C ARG A 324 -32.20 -6.71 -5.77
N ASN A 325 -31.80 -6.19 -4.62
CA ASN A 325 -31.67 -4.75 -4.42
C ASN A 325 -30.49 -4.20 -5.25
N ILE A 326 -30.69 -3.06 -5.89
CA ILE A 326 -29.64 -2.26 -6.50
C ILE A 326 -29.30 -1.16 -5.51
N TYR A 327 -28.02 -1.08 -5.14
CA TYR A 327 -27.55 -0.18 -4.10
C TYR A 327 -26.85 1.05 -4.68
N ASP A 328 -27.16 2.21 -4.11
CA ASP A 328 -26.35 3.42 -4.16
C ASP A 328 -25.56 3.53 -2.84
N VAL A 329 -24.26 3.36 -2.88
CA VAL A 329 -23.37 3.47 -1.72
C VAL A 329 -22.73 4.85 -1.74
N ILE A 330 -22.91 5.62 -0.66
CA ILE A 330 -22.57 7.04 -0.60
C ILE A 330 -21.43 7.26 0.38
N LEU A 331 -20.33 7.80 -0.11
CA LEU A 331 -19.18 8.22 0.71
C LEU A 331 -19.16 9.74 0.89
N GLY A 332 -18.66 10.16 2.04
CA GLY A 332 -18.45 11.56 2.34
C GLY A 332 -19.69 12.29 2.81
N ASN A 333 -19.74 13.58 2.52
CA ASN A 333 -20.84 14.46 2.97
C ASN A 333 -22.09 14.28 2.11
N GLN A 334 -23.08 13.57 2.63
CA GLN A 334 -24.36 13.31 1.94
C GLN A 334 -25.18 14.59 1.66
N LYS A 335 -24.79 15.72 2.25
CA LYS A 335 -25.42 17.03 2.04
C LYS A 335 -24.53 17.96 1.20
N ALA A 336 -23.52 17.41 0.53
CA ALA A 336 -22.69 18.20 -0.37
C ALA A 336 -23.51 18.69 -1.57
N ASP A 337 -23.25 19.92 -1.99
CA ASP A 337 -23.89 20.52 -3.17
C ASP A 337 -23.40 19.92 -4.48
N LYS A 338 -22.35 19.10 -4.44
CA LYS A 338 -21.74 18.46 -5.61
C LYS A 338 -21.62 16.97 -5.39
N SER A 339 -21.78 16.21 -6.45
CA SER A 339 -21.59 14.76 -6.45
C SER A 339 -20.87 14.27 -7.70
N ILE A 340 -20.28 13.07 -7.59
CA ILE A 340 -19.87 12.22 -8.71
C ILE A 340 -20.50 10.84 -8.54
N LEU A 341 -20.73 10.15 -9.65
CA LEU A 341 -21.33 8.82 -9.66
C LEU A 341 -20.38 7.81 -10.32
N ILE A 342 -20.21 6.67 -9.68
CA ILE A 342 -19.53 5.51 -10.24
C ILE A 342 -20.56 4.43 -10.52
N VAL A 343 -20.69 4.05 -11.79
CA VAL A 343 -21.52 2.92 -12.22
C VAL A 343 -20.61 1.75 -12.55
N SER A 344 -20.95 0.58 -12.10
CA SER A 344 -20.13 -0.61 -12.32
C SER A 344 -20.98 -1.83 -12.64
N THR A 345 -20.42 -2.72 -13.44
CA THR A 345 -20.99 -4.05 -13.70
C THR A 345 -22.39 -4.01 -14.33
N LEU A 346 -22.53 -3.19 -15.38
CA LEU A 346 -23.67 -3.28 -16.29
C LEU A 346 -23.67 -4.64 -17.01
N HIS A 347 -22.48 -5.14 -17.35
CA HIS A 347 -22.32 -6.47 -17.90
C HIS A 347 -22.00 -7.48 -16.80
N ALA A 348 -22.74 -8.56 -16.78
CA ALA A 348 -22.74 -9.55 -15.72
C ALA A 348 -21.37 -10.21 -15.45
N ARG A 349 -20.66 -10.60 -16.51
CA ARG A 349 -19.34 -11.27 -16.44
C ARG A 349 -18.20 -10.35 -15.96
N GLU A 350 -18.46 -9.05 -15.83
CA GLU A 350 -17.48 -8.02 -15.46
C GLU A 350 -17.46 -7.75 -13.94
N TYR A 351 -17.81 -8.71 -13.11
CA TYR A 351 -17.97 -8.59 -11.65
C TYR A 351 -16.66 -8.25 -10.89
N MET A 352 -15.49 -8.32 -11.55
CA MET A 352 -14.23 -7.79 -11.03
C MET A 352 -14.32 -6.27 -10.77
N ALA A 353 -15.12 -5.56 -11.57
CA ALA A 353 -15.38 -4.14 -11.37
C ALA A 353 -16.21 -3.85 -10.10
N SER A 354 -17.16 -4.75 -9.75
CA SER A 354 -17.85 -4.68 -8.45
C SER A 354 -16.89 -4.82 -7.27
N LEU A 355 -15.98 -5.79 -7.35
CA LEU A 355 -14.94 -6.00 -6.33
C LEU A 355 -14.02 -4.79 -6.22
N LEU A 356 -13.62 -4.18 -7.35
CA LEU A 356 -12.82 -2.96 -7.36
C LEU A 356 -13.53 -1.81 -6.65
N CYS A 357 -14.79 -1.54 -6.99
CA CYS A 357 -15.60 -0.50 -6.35
C CYS A 357 -15.70 -0.70 -4.84
N MET A 358 -16.06 -1.90 -4.38
CA MET A 358 -16.19 -2.18 -2.96
C MET A 358 -14.87 -2.08 -2.21
N ASN A 359 -13.77 -2.49 -2.84
CA ASN A 359 -12.42 -2.34 -2.26
C ASN A 359 -11.97 -0.87 -2.21
N GLN A 360 -12.33 -0.03 -3.21
CA GLN A 360 -12.11 1.43 -3.19
C GLN A 360 -12.88 2.08 -2.02
N ILE A 361 -14.15 1.71 -1.85
CA ILE A 361 -15.00 2.20 -0.75
C ILE A 361 -14.33 1.91 0.60
N GLU A 362 -13.94 0.66 0.87
CA GLU A 362 -13.28 0.31 2.14
C GLU A 362 -11.94 1.03 2.30
N TYR A 363 -11.15 1.13 1.23
CA TYR A 363 -9.86 1.81 1.25
C TYR A 363 -9.98 3.29 1.63
N TYR A 364 -10.92 4.02 1.04
CA TYR A 364 -11.14 5.44 1.36
C TYR A 364 -11.66 5.62 2.79
N LEU A 365 -12.51 4.74 3.28
CA LEU A 365 -12.97 4.75 4.65
C LEU A 365 -11.84 4.49 5.65
N GLN A 366 -10.94 3.55 5.35
CA GLN A 366 -9.77 3.25 6.18
C GLN A 366 -8.79 4.42 6.25
N ASN A 367 -8.67 5.18 5.16
CA ASN A 367 -7.71 6.25 4.99
C ASN A 367 -8.28 7.66 5.19
N TYR A 368 -9.54 7.80 5.57
CA TYR A 368 -10.30 9.05 5.67
C TYR A 368 -9.52 10.23 6.29
N ASN A 369 -8.72 9.99 7.32
CA ASN A 369 -7.90 11.01 7.98
C ASN A 369 -6.44 11.03 7.50
N LYS A 370 -6.11 10.28 6.45
CA LYS A 370 -4.76 10.21 5.93
C LYS A 370 -4.47 11.39 5.01
N GLU A 371 -3.25 11.90 5.08
CA GLU A 371 -2.74 12.92 4.18
C GLU A 371 -1.91 12.23 3.09
N ILE A 372 -2.31 12.43 1.84
CA ILE A 372 -1.61 11.98 0.63
C ILE A 372 -1.27 13.24 -0.16
N ASP A 373 -0.01 13.43 -0.51
CA ASP A 373 0.49 14.58 -1.29
C ASP A 373 0.06 15.96 -0.73
N GLY A 374 0.02 16.07 0.61
CA GLY A 374 -0.34 17.33 1.29
C GLY A 374 -1.85 17.56 1.45
N LYS A 375 -2.70 16.66 0.95
CA LYS A 375 -4.17 16.72 1.08
C LYS A 375 -4.69 15.52 1.86
N LYS A 376 -5.75 15.72 2.62
CA LYS A 376 -6.45 14.63 3.31
C LYS A 376 -7.63 14.17 2.47
N GLU A 377 -7.86 12.87 2.41
CA GLU A 377 -9.07 12.32 1.78
C GLU A 377 -10.34 12.93 2.37
N LYS A 378 -10.34 13.18 3.67
CA LYS A 378 -11.40 13.92 4.37
C LYS A 378 -11.72 15.26 3.72
N ASP A 379 -10.72 16.04 3.28
CA ASP A 379 -10.93 17.38 2.73
C ASP A 379 -11.67 17.34 1.38
N ILE A 380 -11.58 16.22 0.67
CA ILE A 380 -12.34 15.93 -0.55
C ILE A 380 -13.75 15.46 -0.16
N LEU A 381 -13.84 14.41 0.66
CA LEU A 381 -15.09 13.76 1.03
C LEU A 381 -16.05 14.67 1.86
N GLU A 382 -15.56 15.73 2.49
CA GLU A 382 -16.40 16.72 3.16
C GLU A 382 -17.08 17.70 2.19
N LYS A 383 -16.56 17.86 0.96
CA LYS A 383 -17.01 18.86 -0.01
C LYS A 383 -17.80 18.26 -1.18
N ILE A 384 -17.65 16.99 -1.44
CA ILE A 384 -18.31 16.28 -2.54
C ILE A 384 -18.80 14.91 -2.06
N ALA A 385 -20.01 14.53 -2.49
CA ALA A 385 -20.54 13.19 -2.27
C ALA A 385 -20.07 12.27 -3.40
N ILE A 386 -19.60 11.08 -3.05
CA ILE A 386 -19.22 10.06 -4.03
C ILE A 386 -20.22 8.93 -3.94
N HIS A 387 -20.98 8.74 -5.02
CA HIS A 387 -22.00 7.72 -5.17
C HIS A 387 -21.45 6.54 -5.95
N TYR A 388 -21.72 5.32 -5.50
CA TYR A 388 -21.36 4.08 -6.18
C TYR A 388 -22.59 3.22 -6.41
N ILE A 389 -22.79 2.76 -7.64
CA ILE A 389 -23.58 1.57 -7.95
C ILE A 389 -22.58 0.43 -8.18
N PRO A 390 -22.21 -0.32 -7.12
CA PRO A 390 -21.11 -1.31 -7.25
C PRO A 390 -21.47 -2.48 -8.16
N MET A 391 -22.76 -2.82 -8.29
CA MET A 391 -23.26 -3.91 -9.11
C MET A 391 -24.63 -3.51 -9.69
N ALA A 392 -24.61 -2.96 -10.89
CA ALA A 392 -25.83 -2.51 -11.56
C ALA A 392 -26.69 -3.67 -12.08
N ASN A 393 -26.06 -4.82 -12.38
CA ASN A 393 -26.69 -6.03 -12.92
C ASN A 393 -26.56 -7.24 -11.96
N PRO A 394 -27.23 -7.23 -10.81
CA PRO A 394 -27.04 -8.27 -9.80
C PRO A 394 -27.55 -9.65 -10.21
N ASP A 395 -28.60 -9.71 -11.02
CA ASP A 395 -29.14 -10.98 -11.52
C ASP A 395 -28.20 -11.62 -12.55
N GLY A 396 -27.73 -10.81 -13.50
CA GLY A 396 -26.77 -11.28 -14.50
C GLY A 396 -25.48 -11.78 -13.85
N VAL A 397 -24.94 -11.04 -12.86
CA VAL A 397 -23.75 -11.49 -12.08
C VAL A 397 -24.02 -12.83 -11.40
N THR A 398 -25.20 -13.01 -10.82
CA THR A 398 -25.60 -14.27 -10.17
C THR A 398 -25.67 -15.40 -11.19
N ILE A 399 -26.21 -15.17 -12.39
CA ILE A 399 -26.23 -16.14 -13.48
C ILE A 399 -24.79 -16.49 -13.91
N SER A 400 -23.95 -15.47 -14.17
CA SER A 400 -22.55 -15.68 -14.60
C SER A 400 -21.73 -16.48 -13.59
N GLN A 401 -21.94 -16.23 -12.31
CA GLN A 401 -21.15 -16.86 -11.26
C GLN A 401 -21.69 -18.22 -10.79
N LEU A 402 -23.01 -18.35 -10.68
CA LEU A 402 -23.67 -19.46 -9.99
C LEU A 402 -24.61 -20.26 -10.89
N GLY A 403 -24.84 -19.81 -12.12
CA GLY A 403 -25.75 -20.47 -13.06
C GLY A 403 -27.22 -20.07 -12.90
N ILE A 404 -28.04 -20.50 -13.85
CA ILE A 404 -29.47 -20.15 -13.94
C ILE A 404 -30.25 -20.63 -12.70
N GLU A 405 -29.88 -21.76 -12.13
CA GLU A 405 -30.55 -22.37 -10.94
C GLU A 405 -30.49 -21.43 -9.71
N SER A 406 -29.61 -20.44 -9.71
CA SER A 406 -29.48 -19.42 -8.64
C SER A 406 -30.54 -18.30 -8.73
N ILE A 407 -31.28 -18.20 -9.82
CA ILE A 407 -32.40 -17.26 -9.99
C ILE A 407 -33.59 -17.73 -9.17
N ARG A 408 -34.20 -16.80 -8.42
CA ARG A 408 -35.25 -17.10 -7.41
C ARG A 408 -36.61 -17.35 -8.06
N LYS A 409 -36.97 -16.50 -9.06
CA LYS A 409 -38.25 -16.58 -9.76
C LYS A 409 -38.25 -17.69 -10.80
N GLU A 410 -39.14 -18.66 -10.64
CA GLU A 410 -39.26 -19.83 -11.53
C GLU A 410 -39.55 -19.43 -12.99
N GLN A 411 -40.43 -18.47 -13.19
CA GLN A 411 -40.76 -17.95 -14.52
C GLN A 411 -39.52 -17.39 -15.27
N ILE A 412 -38.64 -16.69 -14.56
CA ILE A 412 -37.39 -16.16 -15.14
C ILE A 412 -36.43 -17.33 -15.46
N ARG A 413 -36.33 -18.33 -14.57
CA ARG A 413 -35.50 -19.52 -14.84
C ARG A 413 -35.97 -20.26 -16.11
N GLU A 414 -37.27 -20.47 -16.26
CA GLU A 414 -37.82 -21.11 -17.45
C GLU A 414 -37.55 -20.34 -18.74
N GLN A 415 -37.58 -19.01 -18.68
CA GLN A 415 -37.20 -18.15 -19.81
C GLN A 415 -35.71 -18.28 -20.13
N LEU A 416 -34.85 -18.17 -19.11
CA LEU A 416 -33.40 -18.30 -19.25
C LEU A 416 -32.99 -19.64 -19.85
N LEU A 417 -33.64 -20.76 -19.45
CA LEU A 417 -33.37 -22.08 -20.01
C LEU A 417 -33.66 -22.19 -21.51
N LYS A 418 -34.48 -21.31 -22.08
CA LYS A 418 -34.81 -21.28 -23.52
C LYS A 418 -33.74 -20.46 -24.30
N ILE A 419 -33.10 -19.48 -23.68
CA ILE A 419 -32.20 -18.53 -24.34
C ILE A 419 -30.72 -18.75 -23.99
N ALA A 420 -30.41 -19.38 -22.87
CA ALA A 420 -29.04 -19.66 -22.44
C ALA A 420 -28.57 -21.01 -23.02
N ILE A 421 -27.81 -20.95 -24.09
CA ILE A 421 -27.22 -22.14 -24.72
C ILE A 421 -25.75 -22.24 -24.28
N GLY A 422 -25.42 -23.34 -23.60
CA GLY A 422 -24.04 -23.60 -23.17
C GLY A 422 -23.70 -23.06 -21.76
N SER A 423 -22.44 -22.68 -21.53
CA SER A 423 -21.97 -22.18 -20.23
C SER A 423 -22.48 -20.76 -19.96
N THR A 424 -22.96 -20.52 -18.75
CA THR A 424 -23.39 -19.20 -18.29
C THR A 424 -22.22 -18.34 -17.76
N GLU A 425 -21.02 -18.87 -17.66
CA GLU A 425 -19.87 -18.17 -17.09
C GLU A 425 -19.56 -16.85 -17.81
N THR A 426 -19.77 -16.83 -19.12
CA THR A 426 -19.57 -15.64 -19.96
C THR A 426 -20.84 -14.81 -20.16
N TRP A 427 -21.89 -15.07 -19.37
CA TRP A 427 -23.15 -14.33 -19.44
C TRP A 427 -22.91 -12.83 -19.23
N LYS A 428 -23.38 -11.99 -20.16
CA LYS A 428 -23.20 -10.54 -20.17
C LYS A 428 -24.48 -9.79 -19.82
N ALA A 429 -25.63 -10.32 -20.27
CA ALA A 429 -26.96 -9.76 -20.14
C ALA A 429 -27.50 -9.76 -18.69
N ASN A 430 -28.67 -9.16 -18.48
CA ASN A 430 -29.46 -9.31 -17.26
C ASN A 430 -30.28 -10.61 -17.27
N ALA A 431 -31.23 -10.75 -16.34
CA ALA A 431 -32.07 -11.94 -16.23
C ALA A 431 -33.12 -12.08 -17.35
N ASN A 432 -33.42 -11.02 -18.08
CA ASN A 432 -34.28 -11.06 -19.27
C ASN A 432 -33.49 -11.29 -20.58
N GLY A 433 -32.18 -11.50 -20.50
CA GLY A 433 -31.31 -11.65 -21.69
C GLY A 433 -31.04 -10.33 -22.41
N VAL A 434 -31.16 -9.19 -21.72
CA VAL A 434 -30.92 -7.85 -22.25
C VAL A 434 -29.53 -7.35 -21.87
N ASP A 435 -28.76 -6.87 -22.84
CA ASP A 435 -27.51 -6.15 -22.62
C ASP A 435 -27.83 -4.74 -22.10
N LEU A 436 -27.67 -4.52 -20.80
CA LEU A 436 -28.04 -3.26 -20.16
C LEU A 436 -27.32 -2.05 -20.76
N ASN A 437 -26.08 -2.22 -21.28
CA ASN A 437 -25.35 -1.12 -21.93
C ASN A 437 -25.79 -0.87 -23.38
N LYS A 438 -26.92 -1.43 -23.79
CA LYS A 438 -27.65 -1.14 -25.02
C LYS A 438 -29.10 -0.71 -24.76
N ASN A 439 -29.51 -0.59 -23.50
CA ASN A 439 -30.89 -0.33 -23.09
C ASN A 439 -31.16 1.13 -22.68
N PHE A 440 -30.16 2.03 -22.71
CA PHE A 440 -30.34 3.46 -22.41
C PHE A 440 -31.02 4.23 -23.56
N PRO A 441 -31.74 5.36 -23.27
CA PRO A 441 -32.61 5.99 -24.25
C PRO A 441 -31.93 6.63 -25.47
N TYR A 442 -30.67 7.04 -25.34
CA TYR A 442 -30.01 7.80 -26.43
C TYR A 442 -29.77 6.94 -27.67
N GLU A 443 -30.30 7.41 -28.81
CA GLU A 443 -30.22 6.70 -30.11
C GLU A 443 -30.62 5.23 -30.02
N PHE A 444 -31.60 4.91 -29.17
CA PHE A 444 -32.03 3.55 -28.92
C PHE A 444 -32.57 2.86 -30.18
N GLU A 445 -32.09 1.70 -30.47
CA GLU A 445 -32.57 0.80 -31.52
C GLU A 445 -32.77 -0.61 -30.94
N VAL A 446 -33.80 -1.31 -31.45
CA VAL A 446 -34.01 -2.72 -31.11
C VAL A 446 -32.97 -3.57 -31.86
N LEU A 447 -31.99 -4.11 -31.16
CA LEU A 447 -30.89 -4.89 -31.70
C LEU A 447 -30.91 -6.30 -31.12
N GLY A 448 -30.71 -7.32 -31.96
CA GLY A 448 -30.57 -8.71 -31.53
C GLY A 448 -31.86 -9.34 -31.03
N GLU A 449 -31.70 -10.46 -30.30
CA GLU A 449 -32.75 -11.19 -29.60
C GLU A 449 -32.28 -11.54 -28.20
N ALA A 450 -33.22 -11.80 -27.28
CA ALA A 450 -32.89 -12.13 -25.88
C ALA A 450 -31.90 -13.32 -25.82
N GLY A 451 -30.79 -13.09 -25.11
CA GLY A 451 -29.70 -14.06 -25.07
C GLY A 451 -28.59 -13.68 -24.10
N PHE A 452 -27.43 -14.26 -24.28
CA PHE A 452 -26.32 -14.03 -23.36
C PHE A 452 -25.65 -12.64 -23.55
N GLU A 453 -25.76 -12.00 -24.73
CA GLU A 453 -25.27 -10.65 -25.00
C GLU A 453 -25.95 -10.01 -26.22
N GLY A 454 -25.86 -8.69 -26.34
CA GLY A 454 -26.15 -7.92 -27.54
C GLY A 454 -27.59 -7.52 -27.76
N PHE A 455 -28.58 -8.09 -27.09
CA PHE A 455 -29.98 -7.68 -27.18
C PHE A 455 -30.21 -6.39 -26.40
N SER A 456 -30.78 -5.38 -27.06
CA SER A 456 -31.04 -4.06 -26.44
C SER A 456 -32.35 -3.99 -25.62
N GLY A 457 -33.15 -5.02 -25.65
CA GLY A 457 -34.54 -4.97 -25.14
C GLY A 457 -35.54 -4.50 -26.22
N ASN A 458 -36.82 -4.63 -25.92
CA ASN A 458 -37.91 -4.27 -26.84
C ASN A 458 -38.23 -2.76 -26.83
N ALA A 459 -37.74 -2.04 -25.84
CA ALA A 459 -37.90 -0.57 -25.73
C ALA A 459 -36.75 0.00 -24.91
N ALA A 460 -36.45 1.27 -25.10
CA ALA A 460 -35.50 2.00 -24.26
C ALA A 460 -35.94 1.96 -22.80
N ALA A 461 -34.99 1.74 -21.91
CA ALA A 461 -35.21 1.61 -20.46
C ALA A 461 -36.29 0.57 -20.09
N SER A 462 -36.42 -0.51 -20.87
CA SER A 462 -37.34 -1.61 -20.57
C SER A 462 -36.96 -2.33 -19.27
N GLU A 463 -35.65 -2.36 -18.92
CA GLU A 463 -35.13 -3.09 -17.78
C GLU A 463 -35.19 -2.30 -16.47
N SER A 464 -35.54 -2.98 -15.38
CA SER A 464 -35.64 -2.33 -14.06
C SER A 464 -34.30 -1.80 -13.57
N GLU A 465 -33.20 -2.49 -13.92
CA GLU A 465 -31.84 -2.06 -13.62
C GLU A 465 -31.48 -0.75 -14.34
N THR A 466 -31.83 -0.64 -15.63
CA THR A 466 -31.61 0.59 -16.41
C THR A 466 -32.38 1.75 -15.80
N ARG A 467 -33.67 1.53 -15.47
CA ARG A 467 -34.51 2.55 -14.81
C ARG A 467 -33.97 3.00 -13.46
N ALA A 468 -33.43 2.07 -12.67
CA ALA A 468 -32.82 2.40 -11.38
C ALA A 468 -31.60 3.33 -11.55
N VAL A 469 -30.74 3.07 -12.53
CA VAL A 469 -29.58 3.92 -12.86
C VAL A 469 -30.05 5.30 -13.33
N LEU A 470 -31.01 5.35 -14.26
CA LEU A 470 -31.57 6.62 -14.78
C LEU A 470 -32.19 7.48 -13.68
N ASN A 471 -33.01 6.88 -12.82
CA ASN A 471 -33.64 7.59 -11.69
C ASN A 471 -32.61 8.16 -10.72
N LEU A 472 -31.51 7.43 -10.45
CA LEU A 472 -30.43 7.96 -9.60
C LEU A 472 -29.73 9.14 -10.27
N ILE A 473 -29.42 9.06 -11.58
CA ILE A 473 -28.82 10.15 -12.35
C ILE A 473 -29.70 11.40 -12.27
N ASP A 474 -31.02 11.25 -12.50
CA ASP A 474 -31.99 12.36 -12.43
C ASP A 474 -32.02 13.00 -11.04
N ASN A 475 -32.06 12.19 -9.99
CA ASN A 475 -32.05 12.67 -8.61
C ASN A 475 -30.75 13.42 -8.30
N LEU A 476 -29.58 12.87 -8.69
CA LEU A 476 -28.30 13.51 -8.43
C LEU A 476 -28.12 14.82 -9.22
N GLN A 477 -28.60 14.89 -10.46
CA GLN A 477 -28.59 16.16 -11.22
C GLN A 477 -29.43 17.24 -10.55
N ASN A 478 -30.61 16.86 -10.07
CA ASN A 478 -31.58 17.81 -9.50
C ASN A 478 -31.23 18.23 -8.06
N GLU A 479 -30.73 17.29 -7.22
CA GLU A 479 -30.55 17.53 -5.79
C GLU A 479 -29.09 17.82 -5.41
N HIS A 480 -28.12 17.27 -6.16
CA HIS A 480 -26.70 17.27 -5.77
C HIS A 480 -25.73 17.69 -6.87
N ASN A 481 -26.22 18.35 -7.92
CA ASN A 481 -25.41 18.90 -9.01
C ASN A 481 -24.33 17.89 -9.46
N LEU A 482 -24.75 16.80 -10.08
CA LEU A 482 -23.88 15.73 -10.58
C LEU A 482 -22.83 16.27 -11.54
N GLN A 483 -21.56 16.22 -11.14
CA GLN A 483 -20.44 16.81 -11.86
C GLN A 483 -19.83 15.89 -12.91
N GLY A 484 -19.88 14.59 -12.69
CA GLY A 484 -19.28 13.62 -13.59
C GLY A 484 -19.63 12.17 -13.23
N VAL A 485 -19.48 11.28 -14.21
CA VAL A 485 -19.74 9.84 -14.05
C VAL A 485 -18.53 9.04 -14.52
N ILE A 486 -18.17 8.01 -13.76
CA ILE A 486 -17.19 7.00 -14.14
C ILE A 486 -17.91 5.67 -14.31
N ASN A 487 -17.82 5.07 -15.48
CA ASN A 487 -18.44 3.78 -15.78
C ASN A 487 -17.36 2.71 -15.89
N TYR A 488 -17.33 1.76 -14.95
CA TYR A 488 -16.37 0.64 -14.95
C TYR A 488 -16.90 -0.56 -15.71
N HIS A 489 -16.09 -1.04 -16.63
CA HIS A 489 -16.24 -2.22 -17.45
C HIS A 489 -14.99 -3.10 -17.42
N ALA A 490 -14.99 -4.22 -18.10
CA ALA A 490 -13.87 -5.09 -18.41
C ALA A 490 -14.10 -5.76 -19.78
N MET A 491 -13.03 -5.85 -20.63
CA MET A 491 -11.63 -5.77 -20.33
C MET A 491 -10.86 -4.97 -21.40
N GLY A 492 -9.61 -4.61 -21.05
CA GLY A 492 -8.70 -4.04 -22.07
C GLY A 492 -7.65 -3.07 -21.49
N SER A 493 -7.78 -2.63 -20.25
CA SER A 493 -6.99 -1.51 -19.69
C SER A 493 -7.08 -0.26 -20.57
N ILE A 494 -8.30 0.11 -20.95
CA ILE A 494 -8.63 1.16 -21.91
C ILE A 494 -9.50 2.22 -21.25
N ILE A 495 -9.38 3.48 -21.70
CA ILE A 495 -10.25 4.58 -21.30
C ILE A 495 -10.94 5.16 -22.52
N PHE A 496 -12.26 5.22 -22.49
CA PHE A 496 -13.08 5.99 -23.41
C PHE A 496 -13.42 7.34 -22.77
N GLY A 497 -12.87 8.43 -23.31
CA GLY A 497 -13.02 9.77 -22.75
C GLY A 497 -13.10 10.87 -23.82
N ASN A 498 -13.52 10.54 -25.05
CA ASN A 498 -13.75 11.51 -26.10
C ASN A 498 -15.19 12.07 -26.04
N CYS A 499 -15.37 13.32 -26.42
CA CYS A 499 -16.65 13.99 -26.55
C CYS A 499 -16.66 14.81 -27.83
N LYS A 500 -17.70 14.64 -28.66
CA LYS A 500 -17.84 15.36 -29.94
C LYS A 500 -18.41 16.76 -29.74
N LYS A 501 -19.22 16.99 -28.67
CA LYS A 501 -19.92 18.26 -28.39
C LYS A 501 -18.91 19.25 -27.79
N GLU A 502 -18.72 20.41 -28.44
CA GLU A 502 -17.75 21.43 -27.99
C GLU A 502 -18.20 22.13 -26.69
N GLY A 503 -17.27 22.86 -26.06
CA GLY A 503 -17.51 23.65 -24.85
C GLY A 503 -17.15 22.91 -23.56
N LYS A 504 -17.75 23.34 -22.45
CA LYS A 504 -17.42 22.89 -21.08
C LYS A 504 -17.57 21.38 -20.90
N LEU A 505 -18.52 20.74 -21.57
CA LEU A 505 -18.71 19.29 -21.52
C LEU A 505 -17.46 18.56 -22.03
N LYS A 506 -16.96 18.97 -23.22
CA LYS A 506 -15.73 18.39 -23.81
C LYS A 506 -14.52 18.64 -22.94
N GLU A 507 -14.37 19.85 -22.42
CA GLU A 507 -13.25 20.22 -21.55
C GLU A 507 -13.21 19.37 -20.28
N ASN A 508 -14.34 19.23 -19.60
CA ASN A 508 -14.42 18.44 -18.37
C ASN A 508 -14.21 16.95 -18.66
N THR A 509 -14.84 16.39 -19.69
CA THR A 509 -14.62 15.00 -20.11
C THR A 509 -13.14 14.74 -20.43
N LYS A 510 -12.49 15.69 -21.15
CA LYS A 510 -11.04 15.60 -21.44
C LYS A 510 -10.19 15.66 -20.18
N ARG A 511 -10.55 16.49 -19.19
CA ARG A 511 -9.82 16.58 -17.91
C ARG A 511 -9.96 15.28 -17.12
N MET A 512 -11.17 14.71 -17.02
CA MET A 512 -11.40 13.39 -16.43
C MET A 512 -10.51 12.33 -17.12
N TYR A 513 -10.56 12.26 -18.45
CA TYR A 513 -9.71 11.34 -19.20
C TYR A 513 -8.21 11.50 -18.89
N GLN A 514 -7.72 12.74 -18.80
CA GLN A 514 -6.31 13.01 -18.50
C GLN A 514 -5.91 12.56 -17.09
N ILE A 515 -6.79 12.76 -16.11
CA ILE A 515 -6.60 12.27 -14.74
C ILE A 515 -6.58 10.75 -14.72
N ALA A 516 -7.58 10.11 -15.33
CA ALA A 516 -7.66 8.65 -15.39
C ALA A 516 -6.42 8.05 -16.07
N LYS A 517 -6.00 8.60 -17.22
CA LYS A 517 -4.78 8.17 -17.93
C LYS A 517 -3.52 8.31 -17.08
N LYS A 518 -3.38 9.43 -16.37
CA LYS A 518 -2.23 9.69 -15.49
C LYS A 518 -2.18 8.73 -14.31
N VAL A 519 -3.32 8.44 -13.70
CA VAL A 519 -3.41 7.59 -12.50
C VAL A 519 -3.26 6.12 -12.88
N THR A 520 -4.00 5.65 -13.88
CA THR A 520 -4.06 4.23 -14.23
C THR A 520 -2.97 3.78 -15.19
N GLY A 521 -2.44 4.70 -16.00
CA GLY A 521 -1.56 4.36 -17.12
C GLY A 521 -2.25 3.60 -18.24
N TYR A 522 -3.60 3.59 -18.28
CA TYR A 522 -4.38 2.92 -19.33
C TYR A 522 -4.32 3.70 -20.64
N LEU A 523 -4.51 2.99 -21.76
CA LEU A 523 -4.50 3.54 -23.10
C LEU A 523 -5.87 4.12 -23.46
N ASN A 524 -5.93 5.06 -24.42
CA ASN A 524 -7.22 5.35 -25.06
C ASN A 524 -7.56 4.26 -26.11
N ALA A 525 -8.83 4.26 -26.55
CA ALA A 525 -9.30 3.28 -27.52
C ALA A 525 -8.47 3.23 -28.81
N LYS A 526 -8.06 4.39 -29.34
CA LYS A 526 -7.25 4.48 -30.57
C LYS A 526 -5.78 4.07 -30.36
N GLU A 527 -5.21 4.36 -29.18
CA GLU A 527 -3.87 3.88 -28.79
C GLU A 527 -3.86 2.35 -28.62
N TYR A 528 -4.97 1.78 -28.15
CA TYR A 528 -5.12 0.33 -28.02
C TYR A 528 -5.27 -0.36 -29.40
N SER A 529 -6.15 0.16 -30.25
CA SER A 529 -6.34 -0.31 -31.62
C SER A 529 -6.87 0.82 -32.52
N SER A 530 -6.24 1.02 -33.67
CA SER A 530 -6.69 2.01 -34.66
C SER A 530 -8.10 1.76 -35.18
N ASN A 531 -8.56 0.52 -35.14
CA ASN A 531 -9.88 0.09 -35.61
C ASN A 531 -10.96 0.16 -34.51
N MET A 532 -10.58 0.43 -33.25
CA MET A 532 -11.55 0.53 -32.18
C MET A 532 -12.41 1.78 -32.33
N PRO A 533 -13.76 1.67 -32.29
CA PRO A 533 -14.63 2.82 -32.38
C PRO A 533 -14.42 3.77 -31.18
N GLU A 534 -14.47 5.08 -31.44
CA GLU A 534 -14.40 6.09 -30.38
C GLU A 534 -15.77 6.33 -29.73
N SER A 535 -16.85 6.00 -30.43
CA SER A 535 -18.23 6.05 -29.96
C SER A 535 -18.70 4.64 -29.64
N GLY A 536 -19.51 4.51 -28.60
CA GLY A 536 -20.22 3.28 -28.31
C GLY A 536 -21.37 3.03 -29.30
N ASP A 537 -21.94 1.83 -29.20
CA ASP A 537 -23.17 1.48 -29.94
C ASP A 537 -24.36 2.29 -29.41
N ALA A 538 -25.46 2.31 -30.16
CA ALA A 538 -26.74 2.87 -29.75
C ALA A 538 -27.20 2.33 -28.38
N GLY A 539 -27.84 3.16 -27.58
CA GLY A 539 -28.40 2.77 -26.28
C GLY A 539 -27.38 2.56 -25.15
N ASN A 540 -26.14 3.03 -25.28
CA ASN A 540 -25.14 2.88 -24.21
C ASN A 540 -25.19 4.05 -23.21
N LEU A 541 -24.80 3.77 -21.96
CA LEU A 541 -24.81 4.74 -20.87
C LEU A 541 -23.92 5.95 -21.17
N ARG A 542 -22.72 5.75 -21.73
CA ARG A 542 -21.76 6.83 -21.97
C ARG A 542 -22.29 7.89 -22.91
N GLU A 543 -22.87 7.49 -24.04
CA GLU A 543 -23.43 8.41 -25.05
C GLU A 543 -24.69 9.11 -24.51
N TYR A 544 -25.55 8.38 -23.79
CA TYR A 544 -26.70 8.95 -23.06
C TYR A 544 -26.26 10.08 -22.12
N LEU A 545 -25.25 9.86 -21.30
CA LEU A 545 -24.73 10.87 -20.39
C LEU A 545 -24.17 12.09 -21.11
N LEU A 546 -23.40 11.89 -22.20
CA LEU A 546 -22.78 12.98 -22.95
C LEU A 546 -23.81 13.82 -23.73
N TYR A 547 -24.70 13.15 -24.45
CA TYR A 547 -25.48 13.86 -25.49
C TYR A 547 -26.93 14.14 -25.11
N GLU A 548 -27.49 13.34 -24.22
CA GLU A 548 -28.83 13.57 -23.70
C GLU A 548 -28.81 14.37 -22.39
N ARG A 549 -27.86 14.04 -21.48
CA ARG A 549 -27.82 14.61 -20.12
C ARG A 549 -26.78 15.72 -19.95
N GLU A 550 -25.86 15.88 -20.90
CA GLU A 550 -24.73 16.82 -20.86
C GLU A 550 -23.84 16.66 -19.63
N ILE A 551 -23.64 15.40 -19.17
CA ILE A 551 -22.82 15.07 -18.02
C ILE A 551 -21.46 14.58 -18.52
N PRO A 552 -20.33 15.19 -18.05
CA PRO A 552 -18.98 14.70 -18.32
C PRO A 552 -18.83 13.27 -17.80
N ASN A 553 -18.27 12.37 -18.62
CA ASN A 553 -18.06 11.01 -18.16
C ASN A 553 -16.94 10.31 -18.92
N ILE A 554 -16.41 9.26 -18.30
CA ILE A 554 -15.45 8.35 -18.88
C ILE A 554 -15.87 6.90 -18.63
N THR A 555 -15.58 6.03 -19.60
CA THR A 555 -15.69 4.58 -19.41
C THR A 555 -14.29 3.98 -19.28
N ILE A 556 -14.11 3.11 -18.32
CA ILE A 556 -12.82 2.46 -18.00
C ILE A 556 -12.99 0.95 -18.08
N GLU A 557 -12.27 0.35 -19.00
CA GLU A 557 -12.15 -1.10 -19.16
C GLU A 557 -10.98 -1.60 -18.32
N ILE A 558 -11.25 -2.25 -17.20
CA ILE A 558 -10.20 -2.79 -16.32
C ILE A 558 -9.75 -4.19 -16.80
N GLY A 559 -8.54 -4.60 -16.38
CA GLY A 559 -8.01 -5.93 -16.68
C GLY A 559 -7.58 -6.11 -18.15
N THR A 560 -6.92 -7.22 -18.44
CA THR A 560 -6.33 -7.49 -19.76
C THR A 560 -6.42 -8.94 -20.21
N ILE A 561 -6.67 -9.89 -19.29
CA ILE A 561 -6.50 -11.33 -19.58
C ILE A 561 -7.74 -11.94 -20.22
N SER A 562 -8.88 -11.80 -19.55
CA SER A 562 -10.17 -12.37 -20.00
C SER A 562 -11.35 -11.68 -19.33
N CYS A 563 -12.56 -11.99 -19.77
CA CYS A 563 -13.80 -11.60 -19.09
C CYS A 563 -14.76 -12.81 -19.01
N PRO A 564 -15.00 -13.33 -17.79
CA PRO A 564 -14.56 -12.87 -16.48
C PRO A 564 -13.02 -12.87 -16.32
N GLY A 565 -12.49 -11.84 -15.67
CA GLY A 565 -11.06 -11.74 -15.35
C GLY A 565 -10.66 -12.69 -14.22
N PRO A 566 -9.44 -13.31 -14.26
CA PRO A 566 -8.95 -14.12 -13.16
C PRO A 566 -8.58 -13.25 -11.96
N ILE A 567 -8.86 -13.73 -10.74
CA ILE A 567 -8.58 -12.99 -9.51
C ILE A 567 -7.09 -12.64 -9.35
N SER A 568 -6.19 -13.41 -9.94
CA SER A 568 -4.75 -13.13 -9.96
C SER A 568 -4.38 -11.82 -10.63
N GLU A 569 -5.27 -11.22 -11.45
CA GLU A 569 -5.07 -9.92 -12.08
C GLU A 569 -5.47 -8.75 -11.15
N PHE A 570 -6.29 -9.02 -10.14
CA PHE A 570 -6.83 -7.99 -9.25
C PHE A 570 -5.77 -7.11 -8.57
N PRO A 571 -4.63 -7.61 -8.10
CA PRO A 571 -3.58 -6.74 -7.53
C PRO A 571 -3.09 -5.66 -8.50
N SER A 572 -2.92 -5.98 -9.78
CA SER A 572 -2.52 -5.01 -10.82
C SER A 572 -3.63 -4.01 -11.13
N ILE A 573 -4.89 -4.48 -11.19
CA ILE A 573 -6.07 -3.62 -11.37
C ILE A 573 -6.17 -2.66 -10.18
N TRP A 574 -6.00 -3.16 -8.97
CA TRP A 574 -6.04 -2.38 -7.74
C TRP A 574 -4.97 -1.28 -7.70
N GLU A 575 -3.72 -1.63 -7.95
CA GLU A 575 -2.60 -0.68 -7.94
C GLU A 575 -2.86 0.52 -8.87
N ARG A 576 -3.45 0.27 -10.03
CA ARG A 576 -3.73 1.31 -11.04
C ARG A 576 -4.97 2.14 -10.72
N ASN A 577 -5.93 1.62 -9.96
CA ASN A 577 -7.24 2.26 -9.77
C ASN A 577 -7.51 2.74 -8.34
N CYS A 578 -6.68 2.39 -7.35
CA CYS A 578 -6.98 2.62 -5.94
C CYS A 578 -7.22 4.10 -5.56
N ASP A 579 -6.54 5.04 -6.20
CA ASP A 579 -6.68 6.47 -5.92
C ASP A 579 -7.55 7.21 -6.95
N LEU A 580 -7.98 6.53 -8.01
CA LEU A 580 -8.58 7.19 -9.18
C LEU A 580 -9.80 8.04 -8.83
N ILE A 581 -10.74 7.48 -8.09
CA ILE A 581 -12.02 8.15 -7.82
C ILE A 581 -11.86 9.41 -6.97
N LEU A 582 -10.93 9.40 -6.01
CA LEU A 582 -10.61 10.61 -5.25
C LEU A 582 -9.97 11.70 -6.12
N ARG A 583 -9.12 11.32 -7.09
CA ARG A 583 -8.51 12.27 -8.02
C ARG A 583 -9.55 12.85 -8.99
N GLU A 584 -10.51 12.04 -9.43
CA GLU A 584 -11.64 12.53 -10.24
C GLU A 584 -12.57 13.44 -9.43
N ALA A 585 -12.87 13.09 -8.19
CA ALA A 585 -13.66 13.93 -7.29
C ALA A 585 -12.98 15.30 -7.04
N GLU A 586 -11.67 15.32 -6.87
CA GLU A 586 -10.88 16.53 -6.67
C GLU A 586 -10.97 17.51 -7.84
N LEU A 587 -11.18 17.03 -9.07
CA LEU A 587 -11.37 17.85 -10.26
C LEU A 587 -12.51 18.85 -10.10
N PHE A 588 -13.52 18.49 -9.33
CA PHE A 588 -14.78 19.23 -9.21
C PHE A 588 -14.89 20.04 -7.90
N LEU A 589 -13.83 20.05 -7.06
CA LEU A 589 -13.80 20.90 -5.87
C LEU A 589 -13.53 22.36 -6.23
#